data_65f865201f475be0fc9a61642e620810
#
_entry.id   65f865201f475be0fc9a61642e620810
#
_cell.length_a   1.000
_cell.length_b   1.000
_cell.length_c   1.000
_cell.angle_alpha   90.00
_cell.angle_beta   90.00
_cell.angle_gamma   90.00
#
_symmetry.space_group_name_H-M   'P 1'
#
loop_
_entity.id
_entity.type
_entity.pdbx_description
1 polymer ?
#
loop_
_entity_poly.entity_id
_entity_poly.type
_entity_poly.pdbx_seq_one_letter_code
_entity_poly.pdbx_strand_id
1 'polypeptide(L)'
;EQVIRPTGLLDPMVEIRPVEMQVDDLLDEIRKVAAAGLRTLVTVLTKRMAEDLTEYLHEQGIRVRYMHSDIDTIERIEILRDLRLGAFDVLVGINLLREGLDIPECGLVAILDADKEGFLRSETSLIQTIGRAARNAEGRVIMYADRITGSMERALRETERRREKQIAYNEAHGIT
;
A
#
# COMPACT_ATOMS: atom_id res chain seq x y z
N GLU A 1 1.87 19.89 12.01
CA GLU A 1 1.57 19.04 10.86
C GLU A 1 0.07 18.78 10.71
N GLN A 2 -0.41 18.89 9.51
CA GLN A 2 -1.84 18.71 9.24
C GLN A 2 -2.19 17.24 9.23
N VAL A 3 -3.05 16.79 10.15
CA VAL A 3 -3.47 15.40 10.21
C VAL A 3 -4.96 15.23 9.91
N ILE A 4 -5.68 16.34 9.70
CA ILE A 4 -7.10 16.31 9.37
C ILE A 4 -7.26 16.53 7.87
N ARG A 5 -8.01 15.66 7.22
CA ARG A 5 -8.28 15.78 5.80
C ARG A 5 -9.66 16.40 5.57
N PRO A 6 -9.72 17.51 4.81
CA PRO A 6 -11.01 18.17 4.56
C PRO A 6 -12.05 17.30 3.87
N THR A 7 -11.60 16.29 3.11
CA THR A 7 -12.50 15.38 2.41
C THR A 7 -13.26 14.44 3.36
N GLY A 8 -12.82 14.34 4.61
CA GLY A 8 -13.43 13.42 5.57
C GLY A 8 -12.96 11.99 5.45
N LEU A 9 -12.05 11.68 4.51
CA LEU A 9 -11.54 10.32 4.36
C LEU A 9 -10.65 9.95 5.55
N LEU A 10 -10.88 8.77 6.08
CA LEU A 10 -10.09 8.24 7.20
C LEU A 10 -8.79 7.64 6.69
N ASP A 11 -7.75 7.63 7.54
CA ASP A 11 -6.57 6.82 7.26
C ASP A 11 -7.02 5.36 7.20
N PRO A 12 -6.39 4.55 6.34
CA PRO A 12 -6.86 3.19 6.11
C PRO A 12 -6.69 2.30 7.33
N MET A 13 -7.52 1.27 7.39
CA MET A 13 -7.34 0.20 8.37
C MET A 13 -6.10 -0.59 8.02
N VAL A 14 -5.32 -0.94 9.05
CA VAL A 14 -4.10 -1.73 8.87
C VAL A 14 -4.29 -3.07 9.57
N GLU A 15 -4.04 -4.13 8.82
CA GLU A 15 -4.13 -5.49 9.34
C GLU A 15 -2.75 -6.13 9.30
N ILE A 16 -2.41 -6.92 10.31
CA ILE A 16 -1.13 -7.64 10.36
C ILE A 16 -1.40 -9.12 10.17
N ARG A 17 -0.68 -9.75 9.26
CA ARG A 17 -0.82 -11.17 8.95
C ARG A 17 0.55 -11.85 8.97
N PRO A 18 0.61 -13.17 9.22
CA PRO A 18 1.89 -13.88 9.29
C PRO A 18 2.65 -13.86 7.97
N VAL A 19 3.98 -13.89 8.05
CA VAL A 19 4.85 -13.93 6.87
C VAL A 19 4.71 -15.27 6.14
N GLU A 20 4.54 -16.36 6.88
CA GLU A 20 4.32 -17.65 6.26
C GLU A 20 3.08 -17.58 5.39
N MET A 21 3.18 -18.04 4.16
CA MET A 21 2.09 -17.97 3.16
C MET A 21 1.74 -16.56 2.71
N GLN A 22 2.64 -15.57 2.96
CA GLN A 22 2.32 -14.18 2.58
C GLN A 22 2.03 -14.02 1.08
N VAL A 23 2.71 -14.77 0.23
CA VAL A 23 2.50 -14.67 -1.22
C VAL A 23 1.13 -15.23 -1.61
N ASP A 24 0.76 -16.38 -1.06
CA ASP A 24 -0.55 -16.99 -1.36
C ASP A 24 -1.70 -16.14 -0.81
N ASP A 25 -1.52 -15.61 0.41
CA ASP A 25 -2.53 -14.74 1.01
C ASP A 25 -2.69 -13.46 0.20
N LEU A 26 -1.57 -12.88 -0.22
CA LEU A 26 -1.56 -11.68 -1.05
C LEU A 26 -2.28 -11.92 -2.38
N LEU A 27 -2.03 -13.05 -3.03
CA LEU A 27 -2.67 -13.40 -4.29
C LEU A 27 -4.19 -13.41 -4.14
N ASP A 28 -4.68 -14.00 -3.06
CA ASP A 28 -6.12 -14.06 -2.78
C ASP A 28 -6.70 -12.66 -2.60
N GLU A 29 -6.02 -11.81 -1.83
CA GLU A 29 -6.46 -10.43 -1.60
C GLU A 29 -6.42 -9.61 -2.89
N ILE A 30 -5.38 -9.80 -3.70
CA ILE A 30 -5.27 -9.12 -4.99
C ILE A 30 -6.48 -9.43 -5.87
N ARG A 31 -6.88 -10.70 -5.92
CA ARG A 31 -8.03 -11.10 -6.74
C ARG A 31 -9.32 -10.43 -6.28
N LYS A 32 -9.51 -10.32 -4.97
CA LYS A 32 -10.69 -9.64 -4.41
C LYS A 32 -10.70 -8.15 -4.78
N VAL A 33 -9.55 -7.51 -4.65
CA VAL A 33 -9.42 -6.08 -4.94
C VAL A 33 -9.62 -5.80 -6.42
N ALA A 34 -9.03 -6.61 -7.29
CA ALA A 34 -9.19 -6.48 -8.73
C ALA A 34 -10.65 -6.69 -9.16
N ALA A 35 -11.33 -7.66 -8.53
CA ALA A 35 -12.74 -7.93 -8.82
C ALA A 35 -13.63 -6.74 -8.44
N ALA A 36 -13.20 -5.94 -7.46
CA ALA A 36 -13.91 -4.72 -7.06
C ALA A 36 -13.56 -3.52 -7.95
N GLY A 37 -12.71 -3.70 -8.94
CA GLY A 37 -12.29 -2.62 -9.84
C GLY A 37 -11.21 -1.72 -9.27
N LEU A 38 -10.55 -2.15 -8.20
CA LEU A 38 -9.52 -1.35 -7.53
C LEU A 38 -8.13 -1.91 -7.82
N ARG A 39 -7.11 -1.19 -7.38
CA ARG A 39 -5.70 -1.51 -7.65
C ARG A 39 -4.97 -1.87 -6.37
N THR A 40 -3.86 -2.59 -6.52
CA THR A 40 -3.01 -2.99 -5.39
C THR A 40 -1.60 -2.49 -5.60
N LEU A 41 -1.02 -1.91 -4.54
CA LEU A 41 0.40 -1.58 -4.50
C LEU A 41 1.07 -2.55 -3.54
N VAL A 42 2.20 -3.13 -3.97
CA VAL A 42 2.95 -4.09 -3.15
C VAL A 42 4.38 -3.61 -3.00
N THR A 43 4.87 -3.53 -1.76
CA THR A 43 6.24 -3.15 -1.51
C THR A 43 7.02 -4.35 -0.95
N VAL A 44 8.19 -4.59 -1.54
CA VAL A 44 9.10 -5.67 -1.16
C VAL A 44 10.46 -5.09 -0.84
N LEU A 45 11.39 -5.91 -0.36
CA LEU A 45 12.68 -5.42 0.13
C LEU A 45 13.80 -5.47 -0.88
N THR A 46 13.73 -6.36 -1.88
CA THR A 46 14.82 -6.55 -2.82
C THR A 46 14.31 -6.64 -4.25
N LYS A 47 15.20 -6.32 -5.18
CA LYS A 47 14.91 -6.44 -6.61
C LYS A 47 14.55 -7.88 -6.97
N ARG A 48 15.30 -8.85 -6.44
CA ARG A 48 15.03 -10.25 -6.74
C ARG A 48 13.63 -10.66 -6.27
N MET A 49 13.26 -10.25 -5.07
CA MET A 49 11.93 -10.55 -4.55
C MET A 49 10.85 -9.91 -5.43
N ALA A 50 11.10 -8.67 -5.88
CA ALA A 50 10.15 -7.99 -6.77
C ALA A 50 9.98 -8.74 -8.08
N GLU A 51 11.07 -9.20 -8.66
CA GLU A 51 11.04 -9.94 -9.92
C GLU A 51 10.35 -11.28 -9.75
N ASP A 52 10.70 -12.02 -8.69
CA ASP A 52 10.11 -13.32 -8.43
C ASP A 52 8.60 -13.21 -8.17
N LEU A 53 8.21 -12.21 -7.39
CA LEU A 53 6.79 -12.00 -7.09
C LEU A 53 6.01 -11.61 -8.34
N THR A 54 6.57 -10.72 -9.15
CA THR A 54 5.93 -10.28 -10.39
C THR A 54 5.71 -11.46 -11.33
N GLU A 55 6.74 -12.30 -11.49
CA GLU A 55 6.64 -13.49 -12.33
C GLU A 55 5.59 -14.46 -11.81
N TYR A 56 5.59 -14.71 -10.49
CA TYR A 56 4.61 -15.60 -9.88
C TYR A 56 3.18 -15.09 -10.10
N LEU A 57 2.94 -13.82 -9.84
CA LEU A 57 1.61 -13.24 -10.01
C LEU A 57 1.17 -13.30 -11.47
N HIS A 58 2.10 -13.05 -12.39
CA HIS A 58 1.81 -13.13 -13.81
C HIS A 58 1.40 -14.55 -14.20
N GLU A 59 2.11 -15.56 -13.69
CA GLU A 59 1.78 -16.96 -13.95
C GLU A 59 0.40 -17.34 -13.40
N GLN A 60 -0.04 -16.66 -12.36
CA GLN A 60 -1.36 -16.88 -11.77
C GLN A 60 -2.46 -16.09 -12.47
N GLY A 61 -2.15 -15.45 -13.57
CA GLY A 61 -3.13 -14.72 -14.37
C GLY A 61 -3.39 -13.29 -13.89
N ILE A 62 -2.56 -12.77 -13.00
CA ILE A 62 -2.70 -11.40 -12.50
C ILE A 62 -2.00 -10.45 -13.47
N ARG A 63 -2.66 -9.34 -13.78
CA ARG A 63 -2.05 -8.27 -14.57
C ARG A 63 -1.21 -7.42 -13.62
N VAL A 64 0.10 -7.57 -13.70
CA VAL A 64 1.05 -7.01 -12.73
C VAL A 64 2.24 -6.41 -13.46
N ARG A 65 2.80 -5.35 -12.89
CA ARG A 65 4.06 -4.78 -13.35
C ARG A 65 4.97 -4.50 -12.17
N TYR A 66 6.28 -4.62 -12.42
CA TYR A 66 7.31 -4.23 -11.47
C TYR A 66 7.86 -2.87 -11.91
N MET A 67 7.86 -1.91 -10.99
CA MET A 67 8.42 -0.59 -11.26
C MET A 67 9.83 -0.54 -10.69
N HIS A 68 10.82 -0.58 -11.60
CA HIS A 68 12.23 -0.45 -11.23
C HIS A 68 12.52 0.94 -10.67
N SER A 69 13.44 1.00 -9.72
CA SER A 69 13.85 2.30 -9.15
C SER A 69 14.62 3.15 -10.17
N ASP A 70 15.19 2.52 -11.20
CA ASP A 70 16.04 3.20 -12.18
C ASP A 70 15.31 3.68 -13.43
N ILE A 71 14.01 3.51 -13.52
CA ILE A 71 13.27 3.96 -14.70
C ILE A 71 13.24 5.49 -14.74
N ASP A 72 13.15 6.05 -15.95
CA ASP A 72 13.09 7.50 -16.09
C ASP A 72 11.69 8.03 -15.72
N THR A 73 11.59 9.35 -15.65
CA THR A 73 10.36 10.01 -15.22
C THR A 73 9.20 9.74 -16.18
N ILE A 74 9.47 9.73 -17.47
CA ILE A 74 8.43 9.52 -18.49
C ILE A 74 7.85 8.12 -18.37
N GLU A 75 8.72 7.13 -18.26
CA GLU A 75 8.27 5.74 -18.14
C GLU A 75 7.48 5.54 -16.84
N ARG A 76 7.91 6.17 -15.75
CA ARG A 76 7.18 6.10 -14.48
C ARG A 76 5.77 6.67 -14.62
N ILE A 77 5.64 7.83 -15.27
CA ILE A 77 4.35 8.46 -15.49
C ILE A 77 3.44 7.53 -16.31
N GLU A 78 3.98 6.88 -17.34
CA GLU A 78 3.21 5.97 -18.15
C GLU A 78 2.72 4.75 -17.37
N ILE A 79 3.59 4.18 -16.53
CA ILE A 79 3.23 3.03 -15.69
C ILE A 79 2.10 3.41 -14.73
N LEU A 80 2.21 4.56 -14.09
CA LEU A 80 1.20 4.99 -13.14
C LEU A 80 -0.13 5.30 -13.82
N ARG A 81 -0.07 5.91 -15.00
CA ARG A 81 -1.28 6.17 -15.78
C ARG A 81 -1.95 4.85 -16.17
N ASP A 82 -1.17 3.89 -16.65
CA ASP A 82 -1.70 2.58 -17.06
C ASP A 82 -2.33 1.85 -15.88
N LEU A 83 -1.72 1.95 -14.70
CA LEU A 83 -2.29 1.37 -13.49
C LEU A 83 -3.66 2.00 -13.19
N ARG A 84 -3.75 3.32 -13.23
CA ARG A 84 -4.99 4.03 -12.96
C ARG A 84 -6.08 3.70 -13.97
N LEU A 85 -5.70 3.55 -15.22
CA LEU A 85 -6.65 3.21 -16.29
C LEU A 85 -7.06 1.74 -16.33
N GLY A 86 -6.41 0.91 -15.52
CA GLY A 86 -6.77 -0.50 -15.45
C GLY A 86 -6.09 -1.38 -16.49
N ALA A 87 -5.03 -0.89 -17.14
CA ALA A 87 -4.25 -1.71 -18.04
C ALA A 87 -3.60 -2.87 -17.28
N PHE A 88 -3.31 -2.69 -16.01
CA PHE A 88 -2.92 -3.75 -15.09
C PHE A 88 -3.45 -3.39 -13.70
N ASP A 89 -3.43 -4.37 -12.79
CA ASP A 89 -4.11 -4.24 -11.51
C ASP A 89 -3.18 -4.13 -10.32
N VAL A 90 -1.92 -4.52 -10.47
CA VAL A 90 -0.96 -4.60 -9.37
C VAL A 90 0.37 -3.97 -9.77
N LEU A 91 0.88 -3.12 -8.90
CA LEU A 91 2.21 -2.53 -9.07
C LEU A 91 3.09 -3.01 -7.92
N VAL A 92 4.23 -3.63 -8.27
CA VAL A 92 5.22 -4.10 -7.30
C VAL A 92 6.42 -3.16 -7.34
N GLY A 93 6.93 -2.78 -6.18
CA GLY A 93 8.12 -1.94 -6.11
C GLY A 93 8.84 -2.11 -4.78
N ILE A 94 10.08 -1.62 -4.74
CA ILE A 94 10.88 -1.64 -3.51
C ILE A 94 10.57 -0.40 -2.68
N ASN A 95 10.49 0.74 -3.32
CA ASN A 95 10.17 1.99 -2.65
C ASN A 95 9.08 2.72 -3.45
N LEU A 96 7.88 2.76 -2.89
CA LEU A 96 6.72 3.38 -3.53
C LEU A 96 6.40 4.75 -2.93
N LEU A 97 7.43 5.46 -2.41
CA LEU A 97 7.25 6.74 -1.76
C LEU A 97 7.54 7.95 -2.66
N ARG A 98 7.79 7.70 -3.95
CA ARG A 98 8.13 8.76 -4.88
C ARG A 98 6.90 9.61 -5.23
N GLU A 99 7.17 10.85 -5.61
CA GLU A 99 6.14 11.76 -6.08
C GLU A 99 5.39 11.16 -7.27
N GLY A 100 4.13 11.50 -7.39
CA GLY A 100 3.28 11.01 -8.47
C GLY A 100 2.55 9.71 -8.15
N LEU A 101 2.85 9.08 -7.01
CA LEU A 101 2.16 7.87 -6.59
C LEU A 101 0.87 8.19 -5.84
N ASP A 102 0.08 9.09 -6.41
CA ASP A 102 -1.22 9.44 -5.87
C ASP A 102 -2.27 8.70 -6.69
N ILE A 103 -2.69 7.54 -6.19
CA ILE A 103 -3.57 6.64 -6.92
C ILE A 103 -4.88 6.47 -6.16
N PRO A 104 -5.89 7.30 -6.50
CA PRO A 104 -7.20 7.20 -5.84
C PRO A 104 -7.86 5.83 -5.99
N GLU A 105 -7.51 5.10 -7.04
CA GLU A 105 -8.07 3.76 -7.30
C GLU A 105 -7.41 2.67 -6.44
N CYS A 106 -6.43 3.02 -5.62
CA CYS A 106 -5.73 2.04 -4.80
C CYS A 106 -6.61 1.58 -3.64
N GLY A 107 -7.00 0.31 -3.68
CA GLY A 107 -7.81 -0.29 -2.63
C GLY A 107 -7.03 -1.13 -1.64
N LEU A 108 -5.77 -1.44 -1.95
CA LEU A 108 -4.95 -2.27 -1.08
C LEU A 108 -3.48 -1.88 -1.23
N VAL A 109 -2.82 -1.70 -0.10
CA VAL A 109 -1.37 -1.60 -0.03
C VAL A 109 -0.88 -2.78 0.79
N ALA A 110 0.01 -3.59 0.22
CA ALA A 110 0.58 -4.74 0.89
C ALA A 110 2.06 -4.50 1.16
N ILE A 111 2.46 -4.64 2.42
CA ILE A 111 3.84 -4.46 2.85
C ILE A 111 4.36 -5.83 3.26
N LEU A 112 5.21 -6.42 2.43
CA LEU A 112 5.77 -7.73 2.70
C LEU A 112 6.98 -7.59 3.61
N ASP A 113 7.17 -8.57 4.49
CA ASP A 113 8.29 -8.58 5.43
C ASP A 113 8.39 -7.25 6.19
N ALA A 114 7.26 -6.82 6.73
CA ALA A 114 7.18 -5.52 7.41
C ALA A 114 8.01 -5.48 8.70
N ASP A 115 8.36 -6.63 9.25
CA ASP A 115 9.13 -6.74 10.48
C ASP A 115 10.66 -6.82 10.25
N LYS A 116 11.13 -6.62 9.02
CA LYS A 116 12.56 -6.55 8.76
C LYS A 116 13.07 -5.16 9.12
N GLU A 117 14.21 -5.11 9.82
CA GLU A 117 14.80 -3.84 10.20
C GLU A 117 15.44 -3.16 9.00
N GLY A 118 15.43 -1.83 8.99
CA GLY A 118 16.05 -1.04 7.92
C GLY A 118 15.18 0.15 7.54
N PHE A 119 15.74 1.04 6.70
CA PHE A 119 15.05 2.29 6.37
C PHE A 119 13.77 2.06 5.55
N LEU A 120 13.69 0.97 4.79
CA LEU A 120 12.48 0.65 4.02
C LEU A 120 11.31 0.22 4.92
N ARG A 121 11.58 -0.10 6.16
CA ARG A 121 10.58 -0.49 7.15
C ARG A 121 10.69 0.37 8.41
N SER A 122 11.22 1.59 8.27
CA SER A 122 11.26 2.58 9.34
C SER A 122 9.86 3.12 9.61
N GLU A 123 9.69 3.76 10.75
CA GLU A 123 8.42 4.39 11.10
C GLU A 123 7.94 5.33 10.00
N THR A 124 8.81 6.23 9.53
CA THR A 124 8.47 7.20 8.48
C THR A 124 8.06 6.50 7.19
N SER A 125 8.83 5.50 6.78
CA SER A 125 8.56 4.76 5.55
C SER A 125 7.22 4.02 5.64
N LEU A 126 6.94 3.38 6.77
CA LEU A 126 5.68 2.67 6.97
C LEU A 126 4.49 3.63 6.96
N ILE A 127 4.59 4.76 7.67
CA ILE A 127 3.51 5.75 7.70
C ILE A 127 3.20 6.27 6.30
N GLN A 128 4.25 6.61 5.53
CA GLN A 128 4.05 7.13 4.18
C GLN A 128 3.46 6.07 3.24
N THR A 129 3.90 4.82 3.40
CA THR A 129 3.37 3.73 2.57
C THR A 129 1.90 3.46 2.90
N ILE A 130 1.54 3.46 4.17
CA ILE A 130 0.14 3.33 4.60
C ILE A 130 -0.70 4.43 3.96
N GLY A 131 -0.16 5.66 3.90
CA GLY A 131 -0.86 6.79 3.32
C GLY A 131 -1.22 6.63 1.85
N ARG A 132 -0.57 5.70 1.13
CA ARG A 132 -0.90 5.46 -0.28
C ARG A 132 -2.30 4.87 -0.47
N ALA A 133 -2.88 4.25 0.57
CA ALA A 133 -4.24 3.71 0.52
C ALA A 133 -5.27 4.73 1.02
N ALA A 134 -4.86 5.92 1.43
CA ALA A 134 -5.73 6.88 2.10
C ALA A 134 -6.68 7.62 1.16
N ARG A 135 -6.44 7.58 -0.15
CA ARG A 135 -7.26 8.30 -1.12
C ARG A 135 -8.52 7.55 -1.53
N ASN A 136 -8.70 6.34 -1.07
CA ASN A 136 -9.86 5.53 -1.39
C ASN A 136 -10.59 5.19 -0.07
N ALA A 137 -11.91 5.40 -0.04
CA ALA A 137 -12.69 5.13 1.16
C ALA A 137 -12.65 3.65 1.57
N GLU A 138 -12.40 2.76 0.61
CA GLU A 138 -12.28 1.32 0.86
C GLU A 138 -10.82 0.88 0.97
N GLY A 139 -9.88 1.83 1.05
CA GLY A 139 -8.47 1.53 1.12
C GLY A 139 -8.09 0.77 2.38
N ARG A 140 -7.28 -0.27 2.21
CA ARG A 140 -6.79 -1.11 3.29
C ARG A 140 -5.30 -1.31 3.15
N VAL A 141 -4.66 -1.63 4.28
CA VAL A 141 -3.24 -1.97 4.29
C VAL A 141 -3.07 -3.31 4.99
N ILE A 142 -2.27 -4.18 4.42
CA ILE A 142 -1.88 -5.43 5.07
C ILE A 142 -0.38 -5.42 5.24
N MET A 143 0.07 -5.59 6.48
CA MET A 143 1.48 -5.78 6.80
C MET A 143 1.72 -7.25 7.09
N TYR A 144 2.61 -7.88 6.33
CA TYR A 144 2.99 -9.27 6.59
C TYR A 144 4.20 -9.28 7.50
N ALA A 145 4.00 -9.77 8.71
CA ALA A 145 5.02 -9.73 9.75
C ALA A 145 4.74 -10.83 10.79
N ASP A 146 5.81 -11.43 11.32
CA ASP A 146 5.69 -12.44 12.37
C ASP A 146 5.82 -11.82 13.76
N ARG A 147 6.32 -10.58 13.83
CA ARG A 147 6.43 -9.84 15.09
C ARG A 147 6.17 -8.36 14.81
N ILE A 148 5.88 -7.61 15.85
CA ILE A 148 5.67 -6.18 15.72
C ILE A 148 6.94 -5.47 16.20
N THR A 149 7.63 -4.81 15.26
CA THR A 149 8.82 -4.03 15.58
C THR A 149 8.44 -2.70 16.22
N GLY A 150 9.43 -2.01 16.80
CA GLY A 150 9.18 -0.65 17.31
C GLY A 150 8.70 0.30 16.23
N SER A 151 9.27 0.19 15.01
CA SER A 151 8.84 1.02 13.89
C SER A 151 7.39 0.74 13.50
N MET A 152 7.01 -0.53 13.45
CA MET A 152 5.63 -0.92 13.16
C MET A 152 4.68 -0.39 14.23
N GLU A 153 5.04 -0.57 15.50
CA GLU A 153 4.19 -0.13 16.60
C GLU A 153 3.94 1.38 16.52
N ARG A 154 5.00 2.14 16.30
CA ARG A 154 4.86 3.61 16.20
C ARG A 154 4.05 4.03 14.98
N ALA A 155 4.24 3.35 13.85
CA ALA A 155 3.47 3.64 12.64
C ALA A 155 1.99 3.32 12.84
N LEU A 156 1.69 2.17 13.44
CA LEU A 156 0.31 1.77 13.73
C LEU A 156 -0.36 2.74 14.69
N ARG A 157 0.36 3.16 15.72
CA ARG A 157 -0.15 4.10 16.72
C ARG A 157 -0.44 5.46 16.09
N GLU A 158 0.44 5.94 15.24
CA GLU A 158 0.24 7.22 14.56
C GLU A 158 -0.95 7.16 13.59
N THR A 159 -1.08 6.06 12.85
CA THR A 159 -2.20 5.88 11.94
C THR A 159 -3.53 5.86 12.69
N GLU A 160 -3.58 5.14 13.81
CA GLU A 160 -4.80 5.08 14.64
C GLU A 160 -5.12 6.44 15.23
N ARG A 161 -4.11 7.17 15.68
CA ARG A 161 -4.30 8.53 16.22
C ARG A 161 -4.91 9.45 15.17
N ARG A 162 -4.40 9.41 13.94
CA ARG A 162 -4.94 10.21 12.84
C ARG A 162 -6.37 9.82 12.51
N ARG A 163 -6.64 8.54 12.55
CA ARG A 163 -7.96 8.00 12.25
C ARG A 163 -8.97 8.48 13.29
N GLU A 164 -8.63 8.41 14.56
CA GLU A 164 -9.51 8.86 15.64
C GLU A 164 -9.76 10.36 15.56
N LYS A 165 -8.74 11.15 15.25
CA LYS A 165 -8.90 12.60 15.06
C LYS A 165 -9.84 12.91 13.90
N GLN A 166 -9.71 12.15 12.80
CA GLN A 166 -10.55 12.37 11.64
C GLN A 166 -12.01 12.00 11.94
N ILE A 167 -12.24 10.92 12.69
CA ILE A 167 -13.58 10.53 13.09
C ILE A 167 -14.22 11.63 13.94
N ALA A 168 -13.49 12.17 14.92
CA ALA A 168 -14.01 13.25 15.75
C ALA A 168 -14.30 14.50 14.93
N TYR A 169 -13.44 14.83 13.97
CA TYR A 169 -13.65 15.97 13.09
C TYR A 169 -14.91 15.76 12.24
N ASN A 170 -15.08 14.58 11.68
CA ASN A 170 -16.22 14.27 10.82
C ASN A 170 -17.53 14.38 11.62
N GLU A 171 -17.55 13.87 12.83
CA GLU A 171 -18.73 13.95 13.69
C GLU A 171 -19.06 15.40 14.03
N ALA A 172 -18.05 16.22 14.34
CA ALA A 172 -18.24 17.62 14.68
C ALA A 172 -18.74 18.44 13.50
N HIS A 173 -18.44 18.02 12.26
CA HIS A 173 -18.79 18.77 11.05
C HIS A 173 -19.85 18.08 10.20
N GLY A 174 -20.45 17.00 10.70
CA GLY A 174 -21.53 16.31 10.00
C GLY A 174 -21.08 15.57 8.74
N ILE A 175 -19.80 15.19 8.67
CA ILE A 175 -19.28 14.41 7.55
C ILE A 175 -19.38 12.92 7.90
N THR A 176 -19.87 12.12 6.96
CA THR A 176 -20.00 10.67 7.18
C THR A 176 -19.11 9.86 6.27
#